data_745df730bd7f45903fd2a82364fff839
#
_entry.id   745df730bd7f45903fd2a82364fff839
#
_cell.length_a   1.000
_cell.length_b   1.000
_cell.length_c   1.000
_cell.angle_alpha   90.00
_cell.angle_beta   90.00
_cell.angle_gamma   90.00
#
_symmetry.space_group_name_H-M   'P 1'
#
loop_
_entity.id
_entity.type
_entity.pdbx_description
1 polymer ?
#
loop_
_entity_poly.entity_id
_entity_poly.type
_entity_poly.pdbx_seq_one_letter_code
_entity_poly.pdbx_strand_id
1 'polypeptide(L)'
;ESDFLSKPTEPAIARHRIDNILKTNRRLNHILQKQEALRIKSEVDEMTHLLNKATAEHAISHILLSTPEELHALFAIDIDNFKAVNDIFGHKMGDHTISVVACILASHFSGSDIIGRIGGDEFVAFMRDIASRQAVYEKAQELLDAILDKEALSIPENVTISIGIAFTEPYETSYTTLFQKADTALGNSKKSGKQCFSEYGVSA
;
A
#
# COMPACT_ATOMS: atom_id res chain seq x y z
N GLU A 1 -1.66 -36.80 -14.21
CA GLU A 1 -1.77 -38.26 -14.59
C GLU A 1 -3.03 -38.78 -13.95
N SER A 2 -4.01 -39.15 -14.79
CA SER A 2 -5.26 -39.77 -14.34
C SER A 2 -5.01 -41.25 -14.13
N ASP A 3 -5.06 -41.69 -12.86
CA ASP A 3 -4.95 -43.10 -12.49
C ASP A 3 -6.24 -43.84 -12.89
N PHE A 4 -6.24 -44.45 -14.07
CA PHE A 4 -7.35 -45.29 -14.52
C PHE A 4 -7.35 -46.64 -13.76
N LEU A 5 -8.42 -46.90 -13.01
CA LEU A 5 -8.68 -48.18 -12.37
C LEU A 5 -9.07 -49.20 -13.44
N SER A 6 -8.18 -50.16 -13.76
CA SER A 6 -8.54 -51.29 -14.60
C SER A 6 -9.47 -52.24 -13.86
N LYS A 7 -10.55 -52.74 -14.51
CA LYS A 7 -11.48 -53.76 -13.93
C LYS A 7 -10.86 -55.17 -14.13
N PRO A 8 -11.02 -56.09 -13.17
CA PRO A 8 -11.70 -55.95 -11.87
C PRO A 8 -10.74 -55.48 -10.78
N THR A 9 -11.13 -54.44 -10.00
CA THR A 9 -10.34 -53.93 -8.86
C THR A 9 -10.98 -54.43 -7.58
N GLU A 10 -10.20 -55.06 -6.70
CA GLU A 10 -10.68 -55.40 -5.37
C GLU A 10 -11.13 -54.15 -4.60
N PRO A 11 -12.31 -54.17 -3.94
CA PRO A 11 -12.83 -53.01 -3.24
C PRO A 11 -11.87 -52.43 -2.20
N ALA A 12 -11.01 -53.26 -1.61
CA ALA A 12 -9.98 -52.83 -0.63
C ALA A 12 -8.89 -51.99 -1.29
N ILE A 13 -8.45 -52.34 -2.49
CA ILE A 13 -7.42 -51.59 -3.26
C ILE A 13 -7.99 -50.24 -3.70
N ALA A 14 -9.25 -50.20 -4.17
CA ALA A 14 -9.92 -48.96 -4.55
C ALA A 14 -10.05 -48.01 -3.37
N ARG A 15 -10.49 -48.49 -2.20
CA ARG A 15 -10.56 -47.68 -0.96
C ARG A 15 -9.19 -47.11 -0.56
N HIS A 16 -8.16 -47.94 -0.56
CA HIS A 16 -6.83 -47.52 -0.18
C HIS A 16 -6.28 -46.43 -1.12
N ARG A 17 -6.52 -46.52 -2.42
CA ARG A 17 -6.16 -45.50 -3.42
C ARG A 17 -6.93 -44.20 -3.19
N ILE A 18 -8.25 -44.26 -2.96
CA ILE A 18 -9.09 -43.11 -2.65
C ILE A 18 -8.60 -42.41 -1.37
N ASP A 19 -8.34 -43.15 -0.30
CA ASP A 19 -7.83 -42.62 0.95
C ASP A 19 -6.48 -41.92 0.79
N ASN A 20 -5.58 -42.50 -0.03
CA ASN A 20 -4.29 -41.91 -0.33
C ASN A 20 -4.43 -40.60 -1.13
N ILE A 21 -5.29 -40.59 -2.15
CA ILE A 21 -5.60 -39.36 -2.92
C ILE A 21 -6.19 -38.28 -2.01
N LEU A 22 -7.16 -38.63 -1.15
CA LEU A 22 -7.76 -37.66 -0.19
C LEU A 22 -6.74 -37.13 0.80
N LYS A 23 -5.84 -37.99 1.33
CA LYS A 23 -4.76 -37.56 2.23
C LYS A 23 -3.77 -36.63 1.51
N THR A 24 -3.41 -36.94 0.28
CA THR A 24 -2.51 -36.11 -0.53
C THR A 24 -3.13 -34.75 -0.82
N ASN A 25 -4.40 -34.72 -1.24
CA ASN A 25 -5.12 -33.47 -1.48
C ASN A 25 -5.25 -32.59 -0.22
N ARG A 26 -5.54 -33.20 0.94
CA ARG A 26 -5.57 -32.46 2.22
C ARG A 26 -4.22 -31.84 2.57
N ARG A 27 -3.12 -32.61 2.37
CA ARG A 27 -1.76 -32.09 2.59
C ARG A 27 -1.42 -30.96 1.64
N LEU A 28 -1.76 -31.10 0.35
CA LEU A 28 -1.52 -30.08 -0.66
C LEU A 28 -2.28 -28.79 -0.32
N ASN A 29 -3.56 -28.88 0.02
CA ASN A 29 -4.37 -27.74 0.43
C ASN A 29 -3.80 -27.05 1.67
N HIS A 30 -3.33 -27.80 2.66
CA HIS A 30 -2.69 -27.25 3.85
C HIS A 30 -1.38 -26.51 3.51
N ILE A 31 -0.56 -27.07 2.62
CA ILE A 31 0.68 -26.43 2.15
C ILE A 31 0.36 -25.14 1.41
N LEU A 32 -0.63 -25.14 0.51
CA LEU A 32 -1.05 -23.95 -0.24
C LEU A 32 -1.58 -22.86 0.67
N GLN A 33 -2.41 -23.21 1.66
CA GLN A 33 -2.91 -22.25 2.66
C GLN A 33 -1.75 -21.66 3.49
N LYS A 34 -0.80 -22.48 3.89
CA LYS A 34 0.36 -22.03 4.65
C LYS A 34 1.28 -21.13 3.82
N GLN A 35 1.48 -21.46 2.54
CA GLN A 35 2.24 -20.62 1.62
C GLN A 35 1.56 -19.28 1.39
N GLU A 36 0.23 -19.26 1.19
CA GLU A 36 -0.52 -18.02 1.02
C GLU A 36 -0.49 -17.15 2.29
N ALA A 37 -0.65 -17.73 3.47
CA ALA A 37 -0.51 -17.02 4.73
C ALA A 37 0.88 -16.41 4.93
N LEU A 38 1.95 -17.14 4.53
CA LEU A 38 3.32 -16.63 4.56
C LEU A 38 3.54 -15.53 3.53
N ARG A 39 2.94 -15.63 2.34
CA ARG A 39 2.98 -14.62 1.28
C ARG A 39 2.35 -13.32 1.77
N ILE A 40 1.11 -13.38 2.27
CA ILE A 40 0.40 -12.21 2.82
C ILE A 40 1.23 -11.55 3.94
N LYS A 41 1.75 -12.35 4.88
CA LYS A 41 2.59 -11.83 5.96
C LYS A 41 3.88 -11.18 5.47
N SER A 42 4.39 -11.58 4.29
CA SER A 42 5.59 -11.01 3.67
C SER A 42 5.31 -9.77 2.80
N GLU A 43 4.07 -9.53 2.38
CA GLU A 43 3.69 -8.48 1.42
C GLU A 43 3.10 -7.23 2.07
N VAL A 44 2.54 -7.36 3.27
CA VAL A 44 1.89 -6.24 3.97
C VAL A 44 2.65 -5.82 5.22
N ASP A 45 2.45 -4.59 5.64
CA ASP A 45 2.85 -4.08 6.96
C ASP A 45 1.88 -4.61 8.03
N GLU A 46 2.41 -5.22 9.09
CA GLU A 46 1.61 -5.90 10.12
C GLU A 46 0.69 -4.94 10.91
N MET A 47 1.06 -3.66 11.03
CA MET A 47 0.30 -2.66 11.78
C MET A 47 -0.83 -2.06 10.96
N THR A 48 -0.55 -1.72 9.70
CA THR A 48 -1.47 -0.94 8.87
C THR A 48 -2.24 -1.79 7.86
N HIS A 49 -1.80 -3.01 7.59
CA HIS A 49 -2.29 -3.91 6.54
C HIS A 49 -2.18 -3.33 5.12
N LEU A 50 -1.51 -2.20 4.94
CA LEU A 50 -1.11 -1.70 3.64
C LEU A 50 0.08 -2.51 3.10
N LEU A 51 0.42 -2.36 1.83
CA LEU A 51 1.61 -2.99 1.30
C LEU A 51 2.85 -2.50 2.07
N ASN A 52 3.78 -3.40 2.33
CA ASN A 52 5.08 -2.99 2.86
C ASN A 52 5.92 -2.34 1.76
N LYS A 53 7.02 -1.68 2.15
CA LYS A 53 7.93 -0.96 1.25
C LYS A 53 8.32 -1.76 0.02
N ALA A 54 8.82 -2.99 0.23
CA ALA A 54 9.34 -3.80 -0.87
C ALA A 54 8.23 -4.21 -1.87
N THR A 55 7.06 -4.53 -1.37
CA THR A 55 5.91 -4.93 -2.20
C THR A 55 5.34 -3.73 -2.96
N ALA A 56 5.20 -2.57 -2.31
CA ALA A 56 4.74 -1.35 -2.97
C ALA A 56 5.70 -0.92 -4.09
N GLU A 57 7.00 -0.88 -3.81
CA GLU A 57 8.04 -0.57 -4.80
C GLU A 57 8.01 -1.52 -6.00
N HIS A 58 7.91 -2.84 -5.74
CA HIS A 58 7.84 -3.84 -6.80
C HIS A 58 6.56 -3.68 -7.66
N ALA A 59 5.41 -3.47 -7.03
CA ALA A 59 4.14 -3.32 -7.71
C ALA A 59 4.11 -2.05 -8.58
N ILE A 60 4.58 -0.92 -8.07
CA ILE A 60 4.67 0.34 -8.81
C ILE A 60 5.66 0.19 -9.99
N SER A 61 6.84 -0.40 -9.75
CA SER A 61 7.82 -0.64 -10.80
C SER A 61 7.26 -1.49 -11.95
N HIS A 62 6.48 -2.51 -11.62
CA HIS A 62 5.83 -3.35 -12.62
C HIS A 62 4.84 -2.55 -13.48
N ILE A 63 4.07 -1.63 -12.89
CA ILE A 63 3.13 -0.78 -13.64
C ILE A 63 3.89 0.19 -14.55
N LEU A 64 4.90 0.88 -14.03
CA LEU A 64 5.72 1.81 -14.81
C LEU A 64 6.36 1.14 -16.04
N LEU A 65 6.72 -0.14 -15.93
CA LEU A 65 7.28 -0.90 -17.05
C LEU A 65 6.19 -1.37 -18.04
N SER A 66 4.98 -1.66 -17.57
CA SER A 66 3.91 -2.23 -18.40
C SER A 66 3.07 -1.17 -19.12
N THR A 67 3.03 0.06 -18.58
CA THR A 67 2.23 1.17 -19.11
C THR A 67 3.05 2.47 -19.22
N PRO A 68 4.17 2.48 -19.96
CA PRO A 68 5.14 3.59 -19.95
C PRO A 68 4.63 4.88 -20.59
N GLU A 69 3.52 4.82 -21.33
CA GLU A 69 2.90 5.98 -22.00
C GLU A 69 1.73 6.56 -21.19
N GLU A 70 1.26 5.85 -20.16
CA GLU A 70 0.16 6.28 -19.33
C GLU A 70 0.61 7.29 -18.27
N LEU A 71 -0.28 8.23 -17.95
CA LEU A 71 -0.04 9.21 -16.91
C LEU A 71 -0.43 8.63 -15.55
N HIS A 72 0.53 8.61 -14.65
CA HIS A 72 0.37 8.18 -13.26
C HIS A 72 0.83 9.26 -12.30
N ALA A 73 0.44 9.17 -11.04
CA ALA A 73 0.91 10.05 -9.99
C ALA A 73 1.37 9.27 -8.75
N LEU A 74 2.52 9.63 -8.22
CA LEU A 74 3.03 9.13 -6.95
C LEU A 74 2.89 10.20 -5.87
N PHE A 75 2.33 9.80 -4.73
CA PHE A 75 2.24 10.57 -3.52
C PHE A 75 3.25 10.04 -2.50
N ALA A 76 4.12 10.89 -2.02
CA ALA A 76 4.90 10.67 -0.80
C ALA A 76 4.17 11.39 0.34
N ILE A 77 3.83 10.68 1.40
CA ILE A 77 2.97 11.17 2.49
C ILE A 77 3.68 10.91 3.82
N ASP A 78 3.63 11.90 4.71
CA ASP A 78 4.28 11.83 6.02
C ASP A 78 3.40 12.48 7.09
N ILE A 79 3.39 11.88 8.29
CA ILE A 79 2.65 12.43 9.43
C ILE A 79 3.49 13.52 10.08
N ASP A 80 2.97 14.75 10.04
CA ASP A 80 3.65 15.91 10.59
C ASP A 80 3.89 15.79 12.10
N ASN A 81 5.09 16.13 12.52
CA ASN A 81 5.47 16.16 13.94
C ASN A 81 5.25 14.83 14.69
N PHE A 82 5.27 13.70 14.00
CA PHE A 82 4.98 12.37 14.57
C PHE A 82 5.81 12.05 15.83
N LYS A 83 7.08 12.46 15.85
CA LYS A 83 7.92 12.31 17.05
C LYS A 83 7.30 13.02 18.27
N ALA A 84 6.75 14.22 18.10
CA ALA A 84 6.11 14.94 19.20
C ALA A 84 4.84 14.21 19.69
N VAL A 85 4.09 13.55 18.81
CA VAL A 85 2.97 12.69 19.21
C VAL A 85 3.44 11.57 20.14
N ASN A 86 4.51 10.88 19.77
CA ASN A 86 5.10 9.83 20.61
C ASN A 86 5.63 10.39 21.94
N ASP A 87 6.33 11.51 21.92
CA ASP A 87 6.96 12.09 23.10
C ASP A 87 5.91 12.60 24.13
N ILE A 88 4.77 13.12 23.66
CA ILE A 88 3.71 13.69 24.51
C ILE A 88 2.67 12.65 24.93
N PHE A 89 2.22 11.83 24.00
CA PHE A 89 1.08 10.92 24.22
C PHE A 89 1.48 9.45 24.31
N GLY A 90 2.77 9.14 24.10
CA GLY A 90 3.33 7.78 24.13
C GLY A 90 3.14 7.00 22.83
N HIS A 91 3.95 5.94 22.67
CA HIS A 91 3.98 5.12 21.46
C HIS A 91 2.63 4.49 21.07
N LYS A 92 1.77 4.16 22.04
CA LYS A 92 0.44 3.62 21.73
C LYS A 92 -0.43 4.61 20.94
N MET A 93 -0.33 5.91 21.25
CA MET A 93 -1.02 6.94 20.49
C MET A 93 -0.38 7.13 19.12
N GLY A 94 0.94 7.04 19.01
CA GLY A 94 1.62 7.03 17.73
C GLY A 94 1.17 5.87 16.84
N ASP A 95 1.14 4.66 17.37
CA ASP A 95 0.66 3.47 16.64
C ASP A 95 -0.80 3.62 16.19
N HIS A 96 -1.66 4.17 17.07
CA HIS A 96 -3.04 4.49 16.71
C HIS A 96 -3.12 5.52 15.60
N THR A 97 -2.35 6.61 15.69
CA THR A 97 -2.28 7.65 14.65
C THR A 97 -1.86 7.08 13.29
N ILE A 98 -0.82 6.23 13.25
CA ILE A 98 -0.39 5.52 12.03
C ILE A 98 -1.54 4.69 11.46
N SER A 99 -2.23 3.93 12.30
CA SER A 99 -3.35 3.06 11.86
C SER A 99 -4.52 3.88 11.32
N VAL A 100 -4.84 5.01 11.92
CA VAL A 100 -5.88 5.95 11.46
C VAL A 100 -5.52 6.52 10.09
N VAL A 101 -4.29 7.03 9.92
CA VAL A 101 -3.83 7.55 8.61
C VAL A 101 -3.88 6.45 7.55
N ALA A 102 -3.45 5.24 7.87
CA ALA A 102 -3.53 4.09 6.95
C ALA A 102 -4.97 3.79 6.52
N CYS A 103 -5.95 3.84 7.44
CA CYS A 103 -7.36 3.65 7.14
C CYS A 103 -7.90 4.77 6.23
N ILE A 104 -7.53 6.02 6.47
CA ILE A 104 -7.90 7.15 5.62
C ILE A 104 -7.36 6.92 4.20
N LEU A 105 -6.08 6.58 4.05
CA LEU A 105 -5.49 6.29 2.75
C LEU A 105 -6.24 5.15 2.05
N ALA A 106 -6.45 4.03 2.73
CA ALA A 106 -7.15 2.87 2.18
C ALA A 106 -8.58 3.18 1.73
N SER A 107 -9.28 4.12 2.38
CA SER A 107 -10.65 4.49 2.03
C SER A 107 -10.77 5.49 0.87
N HIS A 108 -9.71 6.25 0.57
CA HIS A 108 -9.71 7.30 -0.45
C HIS A 108 -9.11 6.86 -1.78
N PHE A 109 -8.35 5.79 -1.83
CA PHE A 109 -7.81 5.26 -3.08
C PHE A 109 -8.62 4.06 -3.59
N SER A 110 -8.63 3.85 -4.89
CA SER A 110 -9.35 2.74 -5.53
C SER A 110 -8.58 1.42 -5.39
N GLY A 111 -9.26 0.28 -5.60
CA GLY A 111 -8.61 -1.03 -5.59
C GLY A 111 -7.58 -1.26 -6.71
N SER A 112 -7.51 -0.37 -7.71
CA SER A 112 -6.50 -0.38 -8.77
C SER A 112 -5.23 0.37 -8.38
N ASP A 113 -5.32 1.28 -7.40
CA ASP A 113 -4.21 2.10 -6.92
C ASP A 113 -3.34 1.29 -5.95
N ILE A 114 -2.11 1.74 -5.76
CA ILE A 114 -1.19 1.08 -4.83
C ILE A 114 -1.00 1.98 -3.63
N ILE A 115 -1.13 1.42 -2.42
CA ILE A 115 -0.88 2.12 -1.18
C ILE A 115 0.06 1.28 -0.33
N GLY A 116 1.12 1.89 0.19
CA GLY A 116 2.11 1.22 1.01
C GLY A 116 2.63 2.08 2.16
N ARG A 117 3.06 1.41 3.23
CA ARG A 117 3.85 2.02 4.30
C ARG A 117 5.32 1.76 4.03
N ILE A 118 6.12 2.82 3.94
CA ILE A 118 7.53 2.74 3.54
C ILE A 118 8.50 3.03 4.68
N GLY A 119 8.02 3.63 5.76
CA GLY A 119 8.80 3.99 6.94
C GLY A 119 7.95 4.01 8.20
N GLY A 120 8.46 4.59 9.27
CA GLY A 120 7.76 4.71 10.55
C GLY A 120 6.42 5.43 10.42
N ASP A 121 6.46 6.66 9.95
CA ASP A 121 5.34 7.58 9.73
C ASP A 121 5.18 7.97 8.25
N GLU A 122 5.88 7.26 7.35
CA GLU A 122 5.94 7.53 5.92
C GLU A 122 5.10 6.52 5.12
N PHE A 123 4.32 7.04 4.17
CA PHE A 123 3.47 6.27 3.28
C PHE A 123 3.71 6.66 1.82
N VAL A 124 3.36 5.76 0.93
CA VAL A 124 3.32 6.01 -0.51
C VAL A 124 1.94 5.61 -1.03
N ALA A 125 1.41 6.42 -1.94
CA ALA A 125 0.26 6.04 -2.74
C ALA A 125 0.57 6.30 -4.22
N PHE A 126 0.05 5.45 -5.10
CA PHE A 126 0.28 5.54 -6.54
C PHE A 126 -1.05 5.40 -7.26
N MET A 127 -1.50 6.51 -7.85
CA MET A 127 -2.70 6.57 -8.71
C MET A 127 -2.33 6.19 -10.12
N ARG A 128 -3.08 5.23 -10.66
CA ARG A 128 -2.87 4.70 -12.00
C ARG A 128 -3.80 5.35 -13.00
N ASP A 129 -3.33 5.48 -14.25
CA ASP A 129 -4.14 5.88 -15.41
C ASP A 129 -5.05 7.08 -15.08
N ILE A 130 -4.42 8.16 -14.63
CA ILE A 130 -5.14 9.35 -14.16
C ILE A 130 -5.67 10.16 -15.33
N ALA A 131 -6.93 10.58 -15.26
CA ALA A 131 -7.60 11.37 -16.30
C ALA A 131 -7.06 12.80 -16.39
N SER A 132 -6.59 13.39 -15.28
CA SER A 132 -6.06 14.74 -15.22
C SER A 132 -5.24 14.99 -13.95
N ARG A 133 -4.33 15.96 -14.01
CA ARG A 133 -3.61 16.44 -12.81
C ARG A 133 -4.58 16.98 -11.75
N GLN A 134 -5.67 17.63 -12.16
CA GLN A 134 -6.67 18.19 -11.27
C GLN A 134 -7.30 17.12 -10.36
N ALA A 135 -7.60 15.94 -10.88
CA ALA A 135 -8.12 14.82 -10.07
C ALA A 135 -7.13 14.37 -8.98
N VAL A 136 -5.82 14.48 -9.25
CA VAL A 136 -4.77 14.18 -8.26
C VAL A 136 -4.71 15.24 -7.16
N TYR A 137 -4.87 16.53 -7.51
CA TYR A 137 -4.90 17.61 -6.50
C TYR A 137 -6.16 17.54 -5.63
N GLU A 138 -7.31 17.22 -6.23
CA GLU A 138 -8.56 16.98 -5.50
C GLU A 138 -8.38 15.81 -4.52
N LYS A 139 -7.76 14.72 -4.96
CA LYS A 139 -7.45 13.59 -4.09
C LYS A 139 -6.51 13.97 -2.94
N ALA A 140 -5.48 14.76 -3.21
CA ALA A 140 -4.58 15.26 -2.17
C ALA A 140 -5.33 16.13 -1.15
N GLN A 141 -6.23 17.00 -1.61
CA GLN A 141 -7.05 17.86 -0.74
C GLN A 141 -8.02 17.02 0.10
N GLU A 142 -8.70 16.03 -0.49
CA GLU A 142 -9.57 15.09 0.24
C GLU A 142 -8.83 14.41 1.40
N LEU A 143 -7.59 13.98 1.19
CA LEU A 143 -6.77 13.36 2.25
C LEU A 143 -6.42 14.35 3.36
N LEU A 144 -6.07 15.59 3.01
CA LEU A 144 -5.79 16.65 3.98
C LEU A 144 -7.04 16.98 4.81
N ASP A 145 -8.20 17.05 4.17
CA ASP A 145 -9.46 17.35 4.84
C ASP A 145 -9.93 16.20 5.73
N ALA A 146 -9.76 14.97 5.30
CA ALA A 146 -10.15 13.78 6.05
C ALA A 146 -9.42 13.64 7.40
N ILE A 147 -8.19 14.18 7.51
CA ILE A 147 -7.43 14.15 8.77
C ILE A 147 -7.89 15.23 9.75
N LEU A 148 -8.75 16.18 9.37
CA LEU A 148 -9.13 17.33 10.21
C LEU A 148 -10.15 16.98 11.30
N ASP A 149 -10.96 15.97 11.15
CA ASP A 149 -11.92 15.53 12.17
C ASP A 149 -11.24 14.70 13.27
N LYS A 150 -10.45 15.42 14.10
CA LYS A 150 -9.63 14.81 15.16
C LYS A 150 -10.46 14.10 16.21
N GLU A 151 -11.64 14.61 16.54
CA GLU A 151 -12.53 14.02 17.54
C GLU A 151 -13.06 12.67 17.06
N ALA A 152 -13.63 12.61 15.85
CA ALA A 152 -14.10 11.35 15.26
C ALA A 152 -12.97 10.34 15.06
N LEU A 153 -11.77 10.81 14.73
CA LEU A 153 -10.58 9.98 14.53
C LEU A 153 -9.90 9.57 15.84
N SER A 154 -10.24 10.19 16.96
CA SER A 154 -9.62 9.97 18.29
C SER A 154 -8.10 10.14 18.27
N ILE A 155 -7.58 11.10 17.52
CA ILE A 155 -6.16 11.44 17.41
C ILE A 155 -5.91 12.86 17.94
N PRO A 156 -4.65 13.19 18.34
CA PRO A 156 -4.31 14.52 18.85
C PRO A 156 -4.57 15.64 17.84
N GLU A 157 -5.02 16.79 18.34
CA GLU A 157 -5.37 17.98 17.55
C GLU A 157 -4.26 18.48 16.62
N ASN A 158 -3.01 18.28 16.99
CA ASN A 158 -1.84 18.73 16.24
C ASN A 158 -1.35 17.74 15.20
N VAL A 159 -2.05 16.63 14.99
CA VAL A 159 -1.71 15.65 13.94
C VAL A 159 -2.18 16.20 12.60
N THR A 160 -1.28 16.33 11.65
CA THR A 160 -1.54 16.66 10.25
C THR A 160 -0.70 15.76 9.36
N ILE A 161 -0.92 15.80 8.07
CA ILE A 161 -0.09 15.13 7.07
C ILE A 161 0.43 16.15 6.06
N SER A 162 1.62 15.92 5.55
CA SER A 162 2.16 16.62 4.39
C SER A 162 2.29 15.65 3.21
N ILE A 163 2.07 16.15 2.01
CA ILE A 163 2.02 15.35 0.79
C ILE A 163 2.95 15.96 -0.27
N GLY A 164 3.79 15.13 -0.88
CA GLY A 164 4.53 15.46 -2.08
C GLY A 164 4.01 14.67 -3.26
N ILE A 165 3.80 15.30 -4.41
CA ILE A 165 3.24 14.70 -5.61
C ILE A 165 4.26 14.76 -6.74
N ALA A 166 4.46 13.63 -7.43
CA ALA A 166 5.19 13.56 -8.68
C ALA A 166 4.37 12.84 -9.73
N PHE A 167 4.33 13.41 -10.93
CA PHE A 167 3.71 12.78 -12.08
C PHE A 167 4.76 12.02 -12.89
N THR A 168 4.35 10.92 -13.51
CA THR A 168 5.21 10.21 -14.46
C THR A 168 5.41 11.06 -15.71
N GLU A 169 6.61 11.02 -16.26
CA GLU A 169 6.90 11.48 -17.61
C GLU A 169 6.78 10.30 -18.58
N PRO A 170 6.49 10.54 -19.87
CA PRO A 170 6.49 9.47 -20.85
C PRO A 170 7.79 8.66 -20.81
N TYR A 171 7.67 7.33 -20.74
CA TYR A 171 8.78 6.37 -20.64
C TYR A 171 9.60 6.46 -19.34
N GLU A 172 9.09 7.11 -18.30
CA GLU A 172 9.68 7.02 -16.97
C GLU A 172 9.35 5.66 -16.34
N THR A 173 10.34 4.79 -16.25
CA THR A 173 10.17 3.42 -15.74
C THR A 173 10.84 3.19 -14.38
N SER A 174 11.44 4.23 -13.79
CA SER A 174 12.16 4.14 -12.53
C SER A 174 11.34 4.61 -11.34
N TYR A 175 10.90 3.66 -10.51
CA TYR A 175 10.29 3.97 -9.21
C TYR A 175 11.18 4.89 -8.36
N THR A 176 12.48 4.58 -8.28
CA THR A 176 13.41 5.36 -7.46
C THR A 176 13.47 6.82 -7.87
N THR A 177 13.49 7.09 -9.18
CA THR A 177 13.49 8.47 -9.70
C THR A 177 12.18 9.17 -9.40
N LEU A 178 11.04 8.51 -9.65
CA LEU A 178 9.71 9.05 -9.39
C LEU A 178 9.51 9.33 -7.89
N PHE A 179 9.94 8.40 -7.02
CA PHE A 179 9.89 8.57 -5.57
C PHE A 179 10.75 9.74 -5.10
N GLN A 180 11.97 9.91 -5.61
CA GLN A 180 12.82 11.06 -5.27
C GLN A 180 12.20 12.40 -5.66
N LYS A 181 11.47 12.46 -6.78
CA LYS A 181 10.71 13.65 -7.18
C LYS A 181 9.59 13.95 -6.16
N ALA A 182 8.79 12.92 -5.79
CA ALA A 182 7.72 13.08 -4.82
C ALA A 182 8.25 13.44 -3.41
N ASP A 183 9.34 12.83 -2.97
CA ASP A 183 9.99 13.14 -1.69
C ASP A 183 10.52 14.58 -1.65
N THR A 184 11.10 15.06 -2.76
CA THR A 184 11.51 16.46 -2.89
C THR A 184 10.33 17.41 -2.74
N ALA A 185 9.19 17.08 -3.36
CA ALA A 185 7.95 17.84 -3.25
C ALA A 185 7.39 17.79 -1.81
N LEU A 186 7.44 16.63 -1.14
CA LEU A 186 7.08 16.49 0.27
C LEU A 186 7.93 17.40 1.17
N GLY A 187 9.24 17.47 0.90
CA GLY A 187 10.14 18.41 1.56
C GLY A 187 9.72 19.87 1.40
N ASN A 188 9.16 20.25 0.24
CA ASN A 188 8.60 21.58 0.01
C ASN A 188 7.33 21.81 0.82
N SER A 189 6.40 20.87 0.86
CA SER A 189 5.20 20.94 1.70
C SER A 189 5.54 21.16 3.18
N LYS A 190 6.52 20.41 3.69
CA LYS A 190 7.00 20.57 5.07
C LYS A 190 7.60 21.95 5.35
N LYS A 191 8.32 22.54 4.37
CA LYS A 191 8.90 23.89 4.46
C LYS A 191 7.84 24.98 4.34
N SER A 192 6.79 24.78 3.57
CA SER A 192 5.69 25.74 3.36
C SER A 192 4.71 25.84 4.53
N GLY A 193 4.97 25.12 5.63
CA GLY A 193 4.18 25.20 6.84
C GLY A 193 3.46 23.92 7.22
N LYS A 194 3.69 22.82 6.46
CA LYS A 194 3.03 21.52 6.64
C LYS A 194 1.54 21.54 6.31
N GLN A 195 0.82 20.45 6.56
CA GLN A 195 -0.63 20.34 6.31
C GLN A 195 -1.03 20.84 4.92
N CYS A 196 -0.22 20.50 3.92
CA CYS A 196 -0.44 20.89 2.53
C CYS A 196 0.18 19.84 1.59
N PHE A 197 -0.10 20.01 0.32
CA PHE A 197 0.61 19.26 -0.72
C PHE A 197 1.43 20.19 -1.62
N SER A 198 2.47 19.63 -2.23
CA SER A 198 3.27 20.30 -3.25
C SER A 198 3.51 19.34 -4.42
N GLU A 199 3.60 19.88 -5.63
CA GLU A 199 3.98 19.13 -6.82
C GLU A 199 5.47 19.34 -7.11
N TYR A 200 6.14 18.28 -7.55
CA TYR A 200 7.51 18.37 -8.02
C TYR A 200 7.61 19.23 -9.30
N GLY A 201 8.57 20.15 -9.31
CA GLY A 201 8.80 21.04 -10.46
C GLY A 201 7.90 22.28 -10.52
N VAL A 202 6.95 22.43 -9.59
CA VAL A 202 6.13 23.64 -9.44
C VAL A 202 6.67 24.41 -8.23
N SER A 203 7.07 25.66 -8.46
CA SER A 203 7.43 26.59 -7.37
C SER A 203 6.17 27.02 -6.65
N ALA A 204 6.19 27.00 -5.31
CA ALA A 204 5.12 27.51 -4.46
C ALA A 204 4.99 29.04 -4.58
#